data_78b753395928a3186fa43054a2ac99d2
#
_entry.id   78b753395928a3186fa43054a2ac99d2
#
_cell.length_a   1.000
_cell.length_b   1.000
_cell.length_c   1.000
_cell.angle_alpha   90.00
_cell.angle_beta   90.00
_cell.angle_gamma   90.00
#
_symmetry.space_group_name_H-M   'P 1'
#
loop_
_entity.id
_entity.type
_entity.pdbx_description
1 polymer ?
#
loop_
_entity_poly.entity_id
_entity_poly.type
_entity_poly.pdbx_seq_one_letter_code
_entity_poly.pdbx_strand_id
1 'polypeptide(L)'
;MIPGFCSEDAPPGEKAIYAALRDSVGTDEWMVLHSLGIADHVRQVEGEADFVVVVPETGILVIEVKSHRTIDRGGEGTWKLGKDAPTARGPFQQASEAMYSLRAFLEKRKVNLRGIPMLSAVWFTGVRARAMLPVTPEWHTWQVMDSEDLKSAPAAILRTLWAGSTHLDEKVKYFSYGGLGPDDQTAERIVNLLRPKFELVTAAGDRRRAREAQLDAFIEEQALGLDAASENQTVLFAGPAGSGKTFLAMESARREIAAGKQGQLLCFNRFLGKQLASDLEGLDGLSVRTFHQELIRLAALERIPEGAGSLFWNVELPERAIETLVERGSSELSDFLVIDEVQDIATDLYLDVLDLMVAGGLKEGRLLLFGDFERQAIFEGESGRELLRSRIPYLSIHKLIQNCRNLPRIGYQVNLLSDLQPGYQQFRRQDDGIDPVLRQYHAWQDQSELLSSAIRGLKNEGYDLREIVVLSPLRDASTAAMTCDPWLRQILKPADGRGARPGQVRYSTIHAFKGLEAPAVVVTDLDVSSTAENFESLLYVGLTRATDRLIALVESRTLHNILGGTA
;
A
#
# COMPACT_ATOMS: atom_id res chain seq x y z
N MET A 1 10.11 -10.43 -16.92
CA MET A 1 9.38 -9.86 -18.08
C MET A 1 8.86 -8.50 -17.70
N ILE A 2 9.06 -7.48 -18.51
CA ILE A 2 8.60 -6.10 -18.28
C ILE A 2 7.99 -5.55 -19.59
N PRO A 3 6.67 -5.28 -19.65
CA PRO A 3 5.68 -5.51 -18.60
C PRO A 3 5.44 -6.99 -18.28
N GLY A 4 4.81 -7.27 -17.15
CA GLY A 4 4.47 -8.62 -16.71
C GLY A 4 3.30 -9.27 -17.48
N PHE A 5 2.78 -8.61 -18.51
CA PHE A 5 1.71 -9.08 -19.39
C PHE A 5 2.08 -8.79 -20.85
N CYS A 6 1.55 -9.59 -21.77
CA CYS A 6 1.65 -9.35 -23.20
C CYS A 6 0.31 -8.83 -23.72
N SER A 7 0.32 -7.76 -24.53
CA SER A 7 -0.90 -7.18 -25.09
C SER A 7 -1.67 -8.22 -25.92
N GLU A 8 -3.01 -8.16 -25.86
CA GLU A 8 -3.87 -8.98 -26.72
C GLU A 8 -3.68 -8.66 -28.21
N ASP A 9 -3.29 -7.43 -28.53
CA ASP A 9 -3.04 -6.97 -29.90
C ASP A 9 -1.60 -7.24 -30.38
N ALA A 10 -0.71 -7.75 -29.52
CA ALA A 10 0.67 -8.04 -29.91
C ALA A 10 0.74 -9.09 -31.04
N PRO A 11 1.69 -8.96 -31.97
CA PRO A 11 1.92 -9.91 -33.06
C PRO A 11 2.07 -11.37 -32.56
N PRO A 12 1.60 -12.37 -33.28
CA PRO A 12 1.68 -13.77 -32.87
C PRO A 12 3.09 -14.26 -32.53
N GLY A 13 4.11 -13.73 -33.21
CA GLY A 13 5.51 -14.06 -32.93
C GLY A 13 5.99 -13.54 -31.60
N GLU A 14 5.62 -12.34 -31.26
CA GLU A 14 5.97 -11.75 -29.96
C GLU A 14 5.29 -12.50 -28.81
N LYS A 15 4.00 -12.83 -28.95
CA LYS A 15 3.27 -13.67 -27.97
C LYS A 15 3.95 -15.02 -27.76
N ALA A 16 4.43 -15.64 -28.84
CA ALA A 16 5.12 -16.93 -28.74
C ALA A 16 6.44 -16.85 -28.01
N ILE A 17 7.25 -15.80 -28.27
CA ILE A 17 8.52 -15.58 -27.58
C ILE A 17 8.25 -15.20 -26.11
N TYR A 18 7.27 -14.34 -25.86
CA TYR A 18 6.89 -13.93 -24.51
C TYR A 18 6.52 -15.15 -23.65
N ALA A 19 5.64 -16.02 -24.17
CA ALA A 19 5.24 -17.25 -23.47
C ALA A 19 6.43 -18.20 -23.25
N ALA A 20 7.27 -18.40 -24.28
CA ALA A 20 8.43 -19.28 -24.21
C ALA A 20 9.45 -18.81 -23.16
N LEU A 21 9.67 -17.50 -23.01
CA LEU A 21 10.58 -16.95 -22.00
C LEU A 21 9.98 -16.92 -20.59
N ARG A 22 8.70 -16.58 -20.48
CA ARG A 22 8.00 -16.54 -19.19
C ARG A 22 7.97 -17.91 -18.51
N ASP A 23 7.72 -18.96 -19.30
CA ASP A 23 7.50 -20.31 -18.79
C ASP A 23 8.82 -21.13 -18.71
N SER A 24 9.96 -20.49 -19.01
CA SER A 24 11.28 -21.13 -18.98
C SER A 24 11.88 -21.16 -17.57
N VAL A 25 12.55 -22.27 -17.23
CA VAL A 25 13.31 -22.45 -16.00
C VAL A 25 14.73 -21.91 -16.17
N GLY A 26 15.29 -21.27 -15.13
CA GLY A 26 16.68 -20.78 -15.13
C GLY A 26 16.85 -19.41 -15.78
N THR A 27 15.77 -18.65 -15.95
CA THR A 27 15.77 -17.28 -16.44
C THR A 27 15.34 -16.26 -15.36
N ASP A 28 15.36 -16.67 -14.09
CA ASP A 28 14.87 -15.86 -12.97
C ASP A 28 15.62 -14.55 -12.79
N GLU A 29 16.91 -14.55 -13.11
CA GLU A 29 17.79 -13.36 -13.07
C GLU A 29 17.75 -12.54 -14.36
N TRP A 30 17.11 -13.04 -15.42
CA TRP A 30 17.04 -12.33 -16.69
C TRP A 30 16.03 -11.19 -16.65
N MET A 31 16.42 -10.08 -17.24
CA MET A 31 15.54 -8.94 -17.40
C MET A 31 15.15 -8.79 -18.86
N VAL A 32 13.86 -9.02 -19.16
CA VAL A 32 13.34 -8.98 -20.53
C VAL A 32 12.36 -7.83 -20.65
N LEU A 33 12.73 -6.85 -21.48
CA LEU A 33 11.84 -5.77 -21.91
C LEU A 33 11.23 -6.17 -23.26
N HIS A 34 9.91 -6.00 -23.42
CA HIS A 34 9.27 -6.20 -24.71
C HIS A 34 8.47 -4.96 -25.12
N SER A 35 8.31 -4.74 -26.42
CA SER A 35 7.68 -3.56 -27.02
C SER A 35 8.26 -2.27 -26.42
N LEU A 36 9.60 -2.11 -26.55
CA LEU A 36 10.30 -0.94 -26.03
C LEU A 36 10.35 0.16 -27.08
N GLY A 37 9.58 1.23 -26.89
CA GLY A 37 9.62 2.42 -27.72
C GLY A 37 10.96 3.16 -27.62
N ILE A 38 11.48 3.63 -28.75
CA ILE A 38 12.75 4.36 -28.87
C ILE A 38 12.44 5.75 -29.45
N ALA A 39 12.37 6.77 -28.58
CA ALA A 39 12.08 8.14 -28.98
C ALA A 39 13.22 8.79 -29.79
N ASP A 40 14.48 8.51 -29.42
CA ASP A 40 15.69 9.01 -30.12
C ASP A 40 16.27 7.89 -31.01
N HIS A 41 15.56 7.51 -32.07
CA HIS A 41 16.04 6.49 -32.99
C HIS A 41 17.05 7.09 -33.99
N VAL A 42 18.16 6.35 -34.28
CA VAL A 42 19.27 6.85 -35.10
C VAL A 42 18.91 7.26 -36.54
N ARG A 43 17.76 6.79 -37.07
CA ARG A 43 17.33 7.08 -38.46
C ARG A 43 15.87 7.47 -38.62
N GLN A 44 15.06 7.41 -37.58
CA GLN A 44 13.63 7.72 -37.60
C GLN A 44 13.26 8.65 -36.46
N VAL A 45 12.09 9.29 -36.55
CA VAL A 45 11.57 10.12 -35.47
C VAL A 45 11.27 9.28 -34.23
N GLU A 46 10.76 8.06 -34.45
CA GLU A 46 10.45 7.08 -33.42
C GLU A 46 10.76 5.67 -33.93
N GLY A 47 11.18 4.78 -33.05
CA GLY A 47 11.43 3.36 -33.33
C GLY A 47 10.93 2.49 -32.19
N GLU A 48 11.03 1.17 -32.37
CA GLU A 48 10.68 0.19 -31.37
C GLU A 48 11.72 -0.95 -31.39
N ALA A 49 11.95 -1.55 -30.23
CA ALA A 49 12.64 -2.82 -30.10
C ALA A 49 11.64 -3.84 -29.55
N ASP A 50 11.36 -4.90 -30.34
CA ASP A 50 10.37 -5.91 -29.97
C ASP A 50 10.75 -6.59 -28.66
N PHE A 51 12.03 -6.99 -28.52
CA PHE A 51 12.58 -7.47 -27.24
C PHE A 51 13.98 -6.93 -26.98
N VAL A 52 14.23 -6.59 -25.71
CA VAL A 52 15.58 -6.35 -25.18
C VAL A 52 15.80 -7.28 -24.00
N VAL A 53 16.71 -8.21 -24.15
CA VAL A 53 17.03 -9.22 -23.14
C VAL A 53 18.37 -8.86 -22.50
N VAL A 54 18.37 -8.55 -21.22
CA VAL A 54 19.56 -8.32 -20.41
C VAL A 54 19.82 -9.58 -19.59
N VAL A 55 20.91 -10.26 -19.91
CA VAL A 55 21.35 -11.48 -19.22
C VAL A 55 22.56 -11.12 -18.37
N PRO A 56 22.44 -11.14 -17.05
CA PRO A 56 23.55 -10.89 -16.15
C PRO A 56 24.77 -11.76 -16.49
N GLU A 57 25.95 -11.23 -16.31
CA GLU A 57 27.24 -11.87 -16.60
C GLU A 57 27.44 -12.39 -18.04
N THR A 58 26.50 -12.12 -18.95
CA THR A 58 26.55 -12.61 -20.32
C THR A 58 26.47 -11.49 -21.35
N GLY A 59 25.43 -10.64 -21.31
CA GLY A 59 25.31 -9.54 -22.26
C GLY A 59 23.87 -9.04 -22.49
N ILE A 60 23.71 -8.23 -23.53
CA ILE A 60 22.44 -7.61 -23.92
C ILE A 60 22.12 -8.01 -25.35
N LEU A 61 20.91 -8.55 -25.58
CA LEU A 61 20.43 -8.92 -26.91
C LEU A 61 19.19 -8.12 -27.26
N VAL A 62 19.25 -7.37 -28.35
CA VAL A 62 18.12 -6.67 -28.95
C VAL A 62 17.58 -7.51 -30.08
N ILE A 63 16.31 -7.89 -30.02
CA ILE A 63 15.69 -8.84 -30.94
C ILE A 63 14.57 -8.14 -31.70
N GLU A 64 14.63 -8.23 -33.00
CA GLU A 64 13.54 -7.89 -33.93
C GLU A 64 12.77 -9.17 -34.28
N VAL A 65 11.45 -9.15 -34.20
CA VAL A 65 10.59 -10.34 -34.41
C VAL A 65 9.87 -10.26 -35.74
N LYS A 66 9.94 -11.35 -36.50
CA LYS A 66 9.20 -11.51 -37.78
C LYS A 66 8.39 -12.81 -37.76
N SER A 67 7.07 -12.68 -37.69
CA SER A 67 6.13 -13.80 -37.57
C SER A 67 5.60 -14.32 -38.91
N HIS A 68 6.10 -13.77 -40.01
CA HIS A 68 5.63 -14.12 -41.36
C HIS A 68 6.01 -15.56 -41.76
N ARG A 69 5.11 -16.21 -42.51
CA ARG A 69 5.33 -17.57 -43.02
C ARG A 69 6.06 -17.62 -44.37
N THR A 70 6.19 -16.49 -45.04
CA THR A 70 6.95 -16.34 -46.29
C THR A 70 7.85 -15.12 -46.16
N ILE A 71 9.11 -15.30 -46.51
CA ILE A 71 10.13 -14.27 -46.51
C ILE A 71 10.82 -14.35 -47.87
N ASP A 72 10.76 -13.28 -48.63
CA ASP A 72 11.40 -13.18 -49.93
C ASP A 72 12.30 -11.94 -49.98
N ARG A 73 13.42 -12.06 -50.65
CA ARG A 73 14.34 -10.97 -50.93
C ARG A 73 14.57 -10.85 -52.41
N GLY A 74 14.01 -9.79 -52.98
CA GLY A 74 14.17 -9.50 -54.39
C GLY A 74 15.62 -9.22 -54.82
N GLY A 75 15.93 -9.39 -56.08
CA GLY A 75 17.25 -9.13 -56.66
C GLY A 75 17.71 -7.67 -56.52
N GLU A 76 16.79 -6.75 -56.27
CA GLU A 76 17.06 -5.32 -55.98
C GLU A 76 17.36 -5.03 -54.50
N GLY A 77 17.49 -6.09 -53.67
CA GLY A 77 17.79 -5.95 -52.23
C GLY A 77 16.57 -5.60 -51.35
N THR A 78 15.36 -5.58 -51.91
CA THR A 78 14.14 -5.34 -51.15
C THR A 78 13.65 -6.61 -50.42
N TRP A 79 13.15 -6.45 -49.21
CA TRP A 79 12.54 -7.51 -48.42
C TRP A 79 11.03 -7.48 -48.57
N LYS A 80 10.43 -8.63 -48.78
CA LYS A 80 8.99 -8.84 -48.79
C LYS A 80 8.63 -9.86 -47.73
N LEU A 81 7.88 -9.45 -46.73
CA LEU A 81 7.47 -10.24 -45.57
C LEU A 81 5.98 -10.56 -45.69
N GLY A 82 5.65 -11.79 -46.02
CA GLY A 82 4.26 -12.22 -46.21
C GLY A 82 3.53 -11.40 -47.28
N LYS A 83 2.47 -10.72 -46.88
CA LYS A 83 1.64 -9.87 -47.76
C LYS A 83 2.02 -8.40 -47.71
N ASP A 84 3.01 -8.02 -46.91
CA ASP A 84 3.41 -6.64 -46.73
C ASP A 84 4.03 -6.05 -48.00
N ALA A 85 4.00 -4.74 -48.11
CA ALA A 85 4.68 -4.04 -49.22
C ALA A 85 6.21 -4.27 -49.12
N PRO A 86 6.90 -4.40 -50.25
CA PRO A 86 8.34 -4.55 -50.26
C PRO A 86 9.04 -3.35 -49.62
N THR A 87 10.04 -3.61 -48.79
CA THR A 87 10.82 -2.56 -48.09
C THR A 87 12.32 -2.75 -48.36
N ALA A 88 13.05 -1.67 -48.55
CA ALA A 88 14.50 -1.68 -48.61
C ALA A 88 15.14 -1.82 -47.22
N ARG A 89 14.41 -1.51 -46.14
CA ARG A 89 14.87 -1.64 -44.78
C ARG A 89 14.62 -3.06 -44.26
N GLY A 90 15.66 -3.89 -44.30
CA GLY A 90 15.59 -5.27 -43.88
C GLY A 90 15.49 -5.47 -42.36
N PRO A 91 15.05 -6.66 -41.88
CA PRO A 91 14.90 -6.96 -40.46
C PRO A 91 16.22 -6.84 -39.68
N PHE A 92 17.34 -7.26 -40.25
CA PHE A 92 18.67 -7.16 -39.60
C PHE A 92 19.10 -5.71 -39.42
N GLN A 93 18.77 -4.85 -40.40
CA GLN A 93 19.03 -3.44 -40.30
C GLN A 93 18.16 -2.82 -39.19
N GLN A 94 16.88 -3.19 -39.10
CA GLN A 94 15.97 -2.72 -38.03
C GLN A 94 16.50 -3.09 -36.64
N ALA A 95 16.88 -4.35 -36.45
CA ALA A 95 17.45 -4.81 -35.18
C ALA A 95 18.76 -4.08 -34.81
N SER A 96 19.64 -3.86 -35.80
CA SER A 96 20.91 -3.13 -35.55
C SER A 96 20.69 -1.67 -35.23
N GLU A 97 19.80 -0.98 -35.94
CA GLU A 97 19.46 0.43 -35.68
C GLU A 97 18.85 0.62 -34.28
N ALA A 98 17.95 -0.30 -33.86
CA ALA A 98 17.41 -0.30 -32.53
C ALA A 98 18.51 -0.49 -31.46
N MET A 99 19.37 -1.47 -31.66
CA MET A 99 20.52 -1.76 -30.76
C MET A 99 21.45 -0.55 -30.65
N TYR A 100 21.85 0.09 -31.75
CA TYR A 100 22.73 1.26 -31.71
C TYR A 100 22.06 2.46 -31.06
N SER A 101 20.76 2.65 -31.26
CA SER A 101 19.99 3.73 -30.61
C SER A 101 19.98 3.56 -29.08
N LEU A 102 19.68 2.35 -28.62
CA LEU A 102 19.69 2.03 -27.20
C LEU A 102 21.10 2.14 -26.58
N ARG A 103 22.12 1.69 -27.31
CA ARG A 103 23.53 1.83 -26.91
C ARG A 103 23.92 3.28 -26.71
N ALA A 104 23.62 4.15 -27.72
CA ALA A 104 23.92 5.57 -27.65
C ALA A 104 23.18 6.25 -26.47
N PHE A 105 21.94 5.87 -26.21
CA PHE A 105 21.16 6.34 -25.06
C PHE A 105 21.83 5.97 -23.73
N LEU A 106 22.26 4.71 -23.56
CA LEU A 106 22.90 4.24 -22.34
C LEU A 106 24.27 4.91 -22.12
N GLU A 107 25.09 5.06 -23.18
CA GLU A 107 26.36 5.75 -23.13
C GLU A 107 26.18 7.24 -22.75
N LYS A 108 25.19 7.93 -23.31
CA LYS A 108 24.80 9.32 -22.93
C LYS A 108 24.42 9.43 -21.45
N ARG A 109 23.86 8.37 -20.86
CA ARG A 109 23.51 8.25 -19.44
C ARG A 109 24.65 7.73 -18.57
N LYS A 110 25.87 7.68 -19.11
CA LYS A 110 27.10 7.28 -18.40
C LYS A 110 27.05 5.84 -17.87
N VAL A 111 26.39 4.93 -18.60
CA VAL A 111 26.52 3.49 -18.38
C VAL A 111 27.82 3.05 -19.04
N ASN A 112 28.68 2.38 -18.29
CA ASN A 112 29.90 1.82 -18.83
C ASN A 112 29.60 0.50 -19.54
N LEU A 113 29.49 0.53 -20.89
CA LEU A 113 29.28 -0.66 -21.72
C LEU A 113 30.57 -1.29 -22.22
N ARG A 114 31.73 -0.87 -21.69
CA ARG A 114 33.04 -1.42 -22.10
C ARG A 114 33.17 -2.86 -21.61
N GLY A 115 33.35 -3.79 -22.55
CA GLY A 115 33.43 -5.23 -22.26
C GLY A 115 32.07 -5.92 -22.12
N ILE A 116 30.95 -5.17 -22.13
CA ILE A 116 29.61 -5.74 -22.14
C ILE A 116 29.17 -5.95 -23.60
N PRO A 117 28.92 -7.20 -24.05
CA PRO A 117 28.39 -7.46 -25.36
C PRO A 117 26.96 -6.89 -25.47
N MET A 118 26.74 -6.03 -26.45
CA MET A 118 25.41 -5.56 -26.81
C MET A 118 25.20 -5.86 -28.29
N LEU A 119 24.30 -6.79 -28.58
CA LEU A 119 24.15 -7.44 -29.88
C LEU A 119 22.71 -7.28 -30.39
N SER A 120 22.53 -7.45 -31.70
CA SER A 120 21.23 -7.49 -32.35
C SER A 120 21.00 -8.82 -33.04
N ALA A 121 19.77 -9.30 -33.04
CA ALA A 121 19.35 -10.50 -33.74
C ALA A 121 17.94 -10.37 -34.33
N VAL A 122 17.61 -11.24 -35.29
CA VAL A 122 16.26 -11.34 -35.86
C VAL A 122 15.69 -12.70 -35.54
N TRP A 123 14.48 -12.74 -34.99
CA TRP A 123 13.76 -13.97 -34.67
C TRP A 123 12.62 -14.21 -35.66
N PHE A 124 12.80 -15.12 -36.57
CA PHE A 124 11.79 -15.54 -37.54
C PHE A 124 10.92 -16.65 -36.96
N THR A 125 9.85 -16.31 -36.25
CA THR A 125 9.03 -17.27 -35.51
C THR A 125 8.15 -18.16 -36.41
N GLY A 126 7.91 -17.77 -37.66
CA GLY A 126 7.05 -18.47 -38.62
C GLY A 126 7.75 -19.43 -39.58
N VAL A 127 9.09 -19.41 -39.64
CA VAL A 127 9.89 -20.18 -40.62
C VAL A 127 11.18 -20.73 -40.03
N ARG A 128 11.76 -21.78 -40.64
CA ARG A 128 13.09 -22.32 -40.31
C ARG A 128 14.18 -21.53 -41.05
N ALA A 129 14.37 -20.27 -40.65
CA ALA A 129 15.21 -19.31 -41.38
C ALA A 129 16.69 -19.68 -41.38
N ARG A 130 17.21 -20.24 -40.28
CA ARG A 130 18.66 -20.54 -40.14
C ARG A 130 19.20 -21.48 -41.19
N ALA A 131 18.42 -22.50 -41.59
CA ALA A 131 18.81 -23.47 -42.59
C ALA A 131 18.63 -22.97 -44.04
N MET A 132 17.82 -21.92 -44.25
CA MET A 132 17.37 -21.48 -45.57
C MET A 132 17.97 -20.12 -45.99
N LEU A 133 18.38 -19.27 -45.05
CA LEU A 133 18.96 -17.97 -45.40
C LEU A 133 20.37 -18.16 -45.97
N PRO A 134 20.71 -17.49 -47.08
CA PRO A 134 22.04 -17.54 -47.67
C PRO A 134 23.06 -16.83 -46.79
N VAL A 135 24.31 -17.26 -46.85
CA VAL A 135 25.45 -16.54 -46.23
C VAL A 135 25.73 -15.29 -47.08
N THR A 136 25.64 -14.11 -46.46
CA THR A 136 25.88 -12.82 -47.11
C THR A 136 26.65 -11.89 -46.18
N PRO A 137 27.28 -10.82 -46.68
CA PRO A 137 27.92 -9.82 -45.82
C PRO A 137 26.95 -8.94 -45.04
N GLU A 138 25.63 -9.04 -45.26
CA GLU A 138 24.63 -8.15 -44.66
C GLU A 138 24.16 -8.60 -43.28
N TRP A 139 24.36 -9.85 -42.92
CA TRP A 139 24.07 -10.41 -41.60
C TRP A 139 25.02 -11.56 -41.27
N HIS A 140 25.21 -11.80 -40.00
CA HIS A 140 25.94 -12.98 -39.52
C HIS A 140 24.97 -14.12 -39.25
N THR A 141 25.41 -15.37 -39.48
CA THR A 141 24.60 -16.55 -39.22
C THR A 141 24.11 -16.67 -37.79
N TRP A 142 24.90 -16.16 -36.83
CA TRP A 142 24.54 -16.12 -35.40
C TRP A 142 23.41 -15.12 -35.07
N GLN A 143 23.15 -14.13 -35.91
CA GLN A 143 22.04 -13.17 -35.74
C GLN A 143 20.68 -13.79 -36.12
N VAL A 144 20.65 -14.98 -36.69
CA VAL A 144 19.42 -15.63 -37.15
C VAL A 144 18.88 -16.55 -36.06
N MET A 145 17.72 -16.23 -35.52
CA MET A 145 16.91 -17.10 -34.70
C MET A 145 15.65 -17.50 -35.47
N ASP A 146 15.11 -18.69 -35.24
CA ASP A 146 14.01 -19.20 -36.06
C ASP A 146 12.94 -19.96 -35.24
N SER A 147 11.97 -20.58 -35.94
CA SER A 147 10.84 -21.27 -35.30
C SER A 147 11.25 -22.47 -34.42
N GLU A 148 12.38 -23.12 -34.69
CA GLU A 148 12.88 -24.21 -33.86
C GLU A 148 13.41 -23.71 -32.52
N ASP A 149 13.90 -22.48 -32.48
CA ASP A 149 14.45 -21.83 -31.27
C ASP A 149 13.38 -21.54 -30.20
N LEU A 150 12.09 -21.50 -30.61
CA LEU A 150 10.99 -21.35 -29.64
C LEU A 150 10.88 -22.52 -28.65
N LYS A 151 11.40 -23.70 -29.02
CA LYS A 151 11.38 -24.89 -28.16
C LYS A 151 12.31 -24.74 -26.93
N SER A 152 13.34 -23.89 -27.06
CA SER A 152 14.30 -23.60 -26.02
C SER A 152 14.81 -22.16 -26.16
N ALA A 153 13.93 -21.19 -25.91
CA ALA A 153 14.19 -19.76 -26.07
C ALA A 153 15.44 -19.29 -25.32
N PRO A 154 15.66 -19.66 -24.04
CA PRO A 154 16.86 -19.26 -23.32
C PRO A 154 18.15 -19.77 -23.96
N ALA A 155 18.18 -21.03 -24.37
CA ALA A 155 19.36 -21.61 -25.02
C ALA A 155 19.68 -20.92 -26.36
N ALA A 156 18.65 -20.53 -27.13
CA ALA A 156 18.82 -19.77 -28.36
C ALA A 156 19.42 -18.39 -28.13
N ILE A 157 18.95 -17.66 -27.10
CA ILE A 157 19.46 -16.36 -26.70
C ILE A 157 20.93 -16.46 -26.25
N LEU A 158 21.25 -17.41 -25.35
CA LEU A 158 22.62 -17.63 -24.89
C LEU A 158 23.56 -17.99 -26.03
N ARG A 159 23.14 -18.90 -26.94
CA ARG A 159 23.92 -19.25 -28.13
C ARG A 159 24.21 -18.02 -29.00
N THR A 160 23.24 -17.17 -29.21
CA THR A 160 23.38 -15.95 -30.02
C THR A 160 24.32 -14.95 -29.34
N LEU A 161 24.15 -14.72 -28.02
CA LEU A 161 25.07 -13.89 -27.24
C LEU A 161 26.51 -14.42 -27.29
N TRP A 162 26.71 -15.71 -27.10
CA TRP A 162 28.04 -16.34 -27.13
C TRP A 162 28.73 -16.20 -28.49
N ALA A 163 28.02 -16.58 -29.56
CA ALA A 163 28.60 -16.51 -30.90
C ALA A 163 28.89 -15.06 -31.34
N GLY A 164 28.00 -14.11 -30.99
CA GLY A 164 28.21 -12.70 -31.27
C GLY A 164 29.34 -12.09 -30.42
N SER A 165 29.48 -12.49 -29.17
CA SER A 165 30.57 -12.04 -28.30
C SER A 165 31.94 -12.54 -28.79
N THR A 166 32.02 -13.80 -29.20
CA THR A 166 33.22 -14.36 -29.83
C THR A 166 33.59 -13.59 -31.09
N HIS A 167 32.58 -13.27 -31.93
CA HIS A 167 32.82 -12.48 -33.14
C HIS A 167 33.33 -11.06 -32.82
N LEU A 168 32.80 -10.40 -31.77
CA LEU A 168 33.27 -9.09 -31.34
C LEU A 168 34.72 -9.15 -30.83
N ASP A 169 35.06 -10.16 -30.03
CA ASP A 169 36.42 -10.35 -29.49
C ASP A 169 37.47 -10.55 -30.61
N GLU A 170 37.12 -11.27 -31.68
CA GLU A 170 37.98 -11.46 -32.84
C GLU A 170 38.15 -10.22 -33.73
N LYS A 171 37.12 -9.37 -33.82
CA LYS A 171 37.08 -8.26 -34.79
C LYS A 171 37.30 -6.89 -34.25
N VAL A 172 36.98 -6.66 -32.95
CA VAL A 172 37.04 -5.35 -32.33
C VAL A 172 38.26 -5.24 -31.42
N LYS A 173 39.28 -4.50 -31.87
CA LYS A 173 40.62 -4.37 -31.30
C LYS A 173 40.69 -3.95 -29.80
N TYR A 174 39.62 -3.42 -29.25
CA TYR A 174 39.53 -2.93 -27.86
C TYR A 174 38.36 -3.59 -27.09
N PHE A 175 37.70 -4.55 -27.67
CA PHE A 175 36.71 -5.37 -27.00
C PHE A 175 37.45 -6.60 -26.46
N SER A 176 37.44 -6.77 -25.17
CA SER A 176 37.96 -7.98 -24.53
C SER A 176 36.76 -8.61 -23.81
N TYR A 177 36.30 -9.71 -24.35
CA TYR A 177 35.28 -10.52 -23.71
C TYR A 177 35.92 -11.33 -22.60
N GLY A 178 35.97 -10.72 -21.40
CA GLY A 178 36.44 -11.41 -20.20
C GLY A 178 35.47 -12.44 -19.62
N GLY A 179 34.41 -12.79 -20.34
CA GLY A 179 33.34 -13.67 -19.85
C GLY A 179 32.39 -13.01 -18.84
N LEU A 180 32.52 -11.70 -18.66
CA LEU A 180 31.73 -10.94 -17.69
C LEU A 180 30.85 -9.95 -18.46
N GLY A 181 29.57 -10.29 -18.60
CA GLY A 181 28.53 -9.37 -19.03
C GLY A 181 28.23 -8.29 -17.95
N PRO A 182 27.08 -7.65 -18.00
CA PRO A 182 26.69 -6.72 -16.93
C PRO A 182 26.49 -7.49 -15.62
N ASP A 183 27.09 -7.02 -14.53
CA ASP A 183 26.73 -7.52 -13.20
C ASP A 183 25.27 -7.16 -12.86
N ASP A 184 24.71 -7.76 -11.83
CA ASP A 184 23.31 -7.55 -11.44
C ASP A 184 22.97 -6.07 -11.25
N GLN A 185 23.84 -5.30 -10.62
CA GLN A 185 23.62 -3.88 -10.38
C GLN A 185 23.62 -3.07 -11.69
N THR A 186 24.52 -3.39 -12.61
CA THR A 186 24.59 -2.77 -13.93
C THR A 186 23.39 -3.18 -14.78
N ALA A 187 22.97 -4.45 -14.73
CA ALA A 187 21.82 -4.95 -15.43
C ALA A 187 20.52 -4.27 -14.95
N GLU A 188 20.32 -4.17 -13.63
CA GLU A 188 19.20 -3.42 -13.04
C GLU A 188 19.21 -1.94 -13.44
N ARG A 189 20.39 -1.31 -13.42
CA ARG A 189 20.56 0.08 -13.84
C ARG A 189 20.21 0.27 -15.30
N ILE A 190 20.63 -0.62 -16.20
CA ILE A 190 20.30 -0.58 -17.64
C ILE A 190 18.79 -0.66 -17.82
N VAL A 191 18.13 -1.63 -17.20
CA VAL A 191 16.67 -1.80 -17.31
C VAL A 191 15.91 -0.60 -16.77
N ASN A 192 16.32 -0.07 -15.62
CA ASN A 192 15.70 1.12 -15.04
C ASN A 192 15.91 2.39 -15.88
N LEU A 193 16.99 2.47 -16.66
CA LEU A 193 17.20 3.59 -17.60
C LEU A 193 16.39 3.42 -18.89
N LEU A 194 16.29 2.19 -19.42
CA LEU A 194 15.54 1.90 -20.66
C LEU A 194 14.03 1.94 -20.45
N ARG A 195 13.56 1.44 -19.32
CA ARG A 195 12.15 1.47 -18.91
C ARG A 195 12.07 1.89 -17.46
N PRO A 196 12.27 3.18 -17.17
CA PRO A 196 12.17 3.67 -15.79
C PRO A 196 10.78 3.37 -15.26
N LYS A 197 10.73 2.74 -14.10
CA LYS A 197 9.50 2.69 -13.31
C LYS A 197 9.25 4.12 -12.82
N PHE A 198 8.55 4.89 -13.60
CA PHE A 198 7.89 6.06 -13.09
C PHE A 198 6.41 5.77 -13.08
N GLU A 199 5.83 5.76 -11.93
CA GLU A 199 4.43 6.03 -11.80
C GLU A 199 4.30 7.55 -11.87
N LEU A 200 3.81 8.05 -12.98
CA LEU A 200 3.14 9.34 -13.04
C LEU A 200 1.75 9.25 -12.40
N VAL A 201 1.31 8.06 -12.08
CA VAL A 201 0.29 7.79 -11.11
C VAL A 201 0.91 8.05 -9.76
N THR A 202 0.65 9.29 -9.25
CA THR A 202 0.74 9.52 -7.83
C THR A 202 1.89 8.73 -7.22
N ALA A 203 3.11 9.21 -7.41
CA ALA A 203 4.21 8.82 -6.56
C ALA A 203 3.64 8.76 -5.13
N ALA A 204 4.14 7.90 -4.26
CA ALA A 204 3.72 7.92 -2.85
C ALA A 204 3.69 9.35 -2.31
N GLY A 205 4.56 10.25 -2.82
CA GLY A 205 4.53 11.68 -2.59
C GLY A 205 3.35 12.44 -3.23
N ASP A 206 2.84 12.02 -4.38
CA ASP A 206 1.69 12.69 -5.03
C ASP A 206 0.38 12.14 -4.50
N ARG A 207 0.31 10.86 -4.14
CA ARG A 207 -0.79 10.27 -3.35
C ARG A 207 -0.87 10.92 -1.98
N ARG A 208 0.28 11.18 -1.35
CA ARG A 208 0.35 11.93 -0.09
C ARG A 208 -0.13 13.36 -0.27
N ARG A 209 0.35 14.09 -1.29
CA ARG A 209 -0.09 15.47 -1.61
C ARG A 209 -1.56 15.53 -2.01
N ALA A 210 -2.05 14.59 -2.81
CA ALA A 210 -3.46 14.49 -3.17
C ALA A 210 -4.32 14.17 -1.95
N ARG A 211 -3.83 13.34 -1.03
CA ARG A 211 -4.50 13.05 0.26
C ARG A 211 -4.49 14.27 1.15
N GLU A 212 -3.36 14.95 1.30
CA GLU A 212 -3.23 16.19 2.07
C GLU A 212 -4.16 17.28 1.51
N ALA A 213 -4.18 17.50 0.20
CA ALA A 213 -5.08 18.45 -0.45
C ALA A 213 -6.57 18.04 -0.34
N GLN A 214 -6.88 16.74 -0.36
CA GLN A 214 -8.23 16.24 -0.12
C GLN A 214 -8.63 16.36 1.36
N LEU A 215 -7.69 16.18 2.27
CA LEU A 215 -7.89 16.45 3.70
C LEU A 215 -8.10 17.94 3.95
N ASP A 216 -7.32 18.83 3.34
CA ASP A 216 -7.47 20.28 3.47
C ASP A 216 -8.82 20.77 2.97
N ALA A 217 -9.27 20.30 1.80
CA ALA A 217 -10.61 20.61 1.27
C ALA A 217 -11.74 20.03 2.15
N PHE A 218 -11.50 18.87 2.77
CA PHE A 218 -12.41 18.25 3.71
C PHE A 218 -12.49 19.03 5.03
N ILE A 219 -11.38 19.58 5.48
CA ILE A 219 -11.28 20.46 6.64
C ILE A 219 -12.23 21.66 6.51
N GLU A 220 -12.22 22.34 5.36
CA GLU A 220 -13.08 23.49 5.11
C GLU A 220 -14.57 23.14 5.19
N GLU A 221 -15.00 22.01 4.61
CA GLU A 221 -16.42 21.60 4.67
C GLU A 221 -16.86 21.15 6.06
N GLN A 222 -16.01 20.43 6.79
CA GLN A 222 -16.30 19.99 8.15
C GLN A 222 -16.22 21.17 9.15
N ALA A 223 -15.42 22.18 8.86
CA ALA A 223 -15.37 23.41 9.61
C ALA A 223 -16.74 24.10 9.69
N LEU A 224 -17.54 24.04 8.60
CA LEU A 224 -18.93 24.53 8.61
C LEU A 224 -19.81 23.77 9.62
N GLY A 225 -19.59 22.46 9.80
CA GLY A 225 -20.28 21.68 10.83
C GLY A 225 -19.91 22.11 12.25
N LEU A 226 -18.64 22.45 12.48
CA LEU A 226 -18.18 23.00 13.75
C LEU A 226 -18.72 24.41 13.99
N ASP A 227 -18.81 25.26 12.95
CA ASP A 227 -19.38 26.59 13.04
C ASP A 227 -20.86 26.54 13.41
N ALA A 228 -21.63 25.64 12.77
CA ALA A 228 -23.04 25.41 13.10
C ALA A 228 -23.23 24.87 14.55
N ALA A 229 -22.25 24.17 15.10
CA ALA A 229 -22.25 23.62 16.44
C ALA A 229 -21.63 24.54 17.49
N SER A 230 -21.03 25.67 17.08
CA SER A 230 -20.23 26.55 17.98
C SER A 230 -21.04 27.14 19.12
N GLU A 231 -22.33 27.43 18.90
CA GLU A 231 -23.21 28.01 19.92
C GLU A 231 -23.74 26.98 20.94
N ASN A 232 -23.61 25.67 20.64
CA ASN A 232 -24.08 24.62 21.55
C ASN A 232 -22.99 24.28 22.56
N GLN A 233 -23.30 24.32 23.84
CA GLN A 233 -22.35 24.01 24.93
C GLN A 233 -21.87 22.56 24.85
N THR A 234 -22.77 21.64 24.52
CA THR A 234 -22.47 20.21 24.47
C THR A 234 -22.86 19.61 23.13
N VAL A 235 -21.88 19.07 22.43
CA VAL A 235 -22.07 18.54 21.08
C VAL A 235 -21.47 17.14 20.95
N LEU A 236 -22.21 16.24 20.36
CA LEU A 236 -21.75 14.92 19.94
C LEU A 236 -21.69 14.83 18.41
N PHE A 237 -20.52 14.65 17.85
CA PHE A 237 -20.32 14.26 16.47
C PHE A 237 -20.28 12.74 16.39
N ALA A 238 -21.40 12.17 15.95
CA ALA A 238 -21.58 10.72 15.83
C ALA A 238 -21.43 10.28 14.37
N GLY A 239 -20.59 9.28 14.12
CA GLY A 239 -20.42 8.75 12.77
C GLY A 239 -19.49 7.55 12.72
N PRO A 240 -19.50 6.81 11.60
CA PRO A 240 -18.71 5.60 11.44
C PRO A 240 -17.19 5.89 11.35
N ALA A 241 -16.38 4.85 11.37
CA ALA A 241 -14.95 4.97 11.14
C ALA A 241 -14.67 5.68 9.80
N GLY A 242 -13.66 6.54 9.75
CA GLY A 242 -13.33 7.28 8.54
C GLY A 242 -14.18 8.51 8.25
N SER A 243 -15.12 8.89 9.12
CA SER A 243 -15.95 10.10 8.95
C SER A 243 -15.28 11.39 9.40
N GLY A 244 -14.00 11.35 9.81
CA GLY A 244 -13.21 12.54 10.17
C GLY A 244 -13.32 12.98 11.63
N LYS A 245 -13.90 12.18 12.53
CA LYS A 245 -14.09 12.50 13.97
C LYS A 245 -12.83 13.02 14.66
N THR A 246 -11.75 12.26 14.59
CA THR A 246 -10.47 12.63 15.22
C THR A 246 -9.93 13.96 14.71
N PHE A 247 -10.08 14.21 13.41
CA PHE A 247 -9.70 15.47 12.81
C PHE A 247 -10.53 16.64 13.38
N LEU A 248 -11.87 16.47 13.43
CA LEU A 248 -12.78 17.45 14.04
C LEU A 248 -12.48 17.66 15.53
N ALA A 249 -12.08 16.61 16.25
CA ALA A 249 -11.67 16.72 17.64
C ALA A 249 -10.43 17.63 17.81
N MET A 250 -9.40 17.43 16.97
CA MET A 250 -8.22 18.29 16.97
C MET A 250 -8.55 19.74 16.61
N GLU A 251 -9.35 19.94 15.57
CA GLU A 251 -9.75 21.27 15.13
C GLU A 251 -10.61 21.99 16.19
N SER A 252 -11.51 21.26 16.85
CA SER A 252 -12.27 21.78 17.97
C SER A 252 -11.36 22.25 19.11
N ALA A 253 -10.36 21.46 19.48
CA ALA A 253 -9.40 21.85 20.51
C ALA A 253 -8.61 23.12 20.11
N ARG A 254 -8.16 23.21 18.85
CA ARG A 254 -7.47 24.42 18.34
C ARG A 254 -8.34 25.66 18.44
N ARG A 255 -9.62 25.56 18.10
CA ARG A 255 -10.58 26.69 18.16
C ARG A 255 -10.84 27.15 19.57
N GLU A 256 -11.03 26.24 20.53
CA GLU A 256 -11.23 26.59 21.92
C GLU A 256 -9.99 27.28 22.53
N ILE A 257 -8.78 26.79 22.19
CA ILE A 257 -7.52 27.44 22.56
C ILE A 257 -7.38 28.82 21.92
N ALA A 258 -7.69 28.94 20.61
CA ALA A 258 -7.67 30.23 19.91
C ALA A 258 -8.66 31.25 20.50
N ALA A 259 -9.74 30.76 21.10
CA ALA A 259 -10.69 31.58 21.89
C ALA A 259 -10.17 31.95 23.29
N GLY A 260 -8.94 31.62 23.66
CA GLY A 260 -8.29 31.94 24.92
C GLY A 260 -8.67 31.06 26.11
N LYS A 261 -9.31 29.92 25.84
CA LYS A 261 -9.71 28.94 26.87
C LYS A 261 -8.60 27.94 27.16
N GLN A 262 -8.65 27.30 28.33
CA GLN A 262 -7.77 26.21 28.73
C GLN A 262 -8.57 24.93 28.90
N GLY A 263 -8.05 23.80 28.36
CA GLY A 263 -8.80 22.56 28.42
C GLY A 263 -8.01 21.32 28.07
N GLN A 264 -8.76 20.25 27.87
CA GLN A 264 -8.17 18.93 27.63
C GLN A 264 -8.76 18.25 26.39
N LEU A 265 -7.89 17.53 25.66
CA LEU A 265 -8.29 16.55 24.66
C LEU A 265 -7.96 15.16 25.21
N LEU A 266 -9.00 14.35 25.38
CA LEU A 266 -8.91 13.01 25.92
C LEU A 266 -9.29 11.98 24.86
N CYS A 267 -8.58 10.85 24.84
CA CYS A 267 -8.95 9.68 24.04
C CYS A 267 -8.72 8.41 24.87
N PHE A 268 -9.23 7.27 24.40
CA PHE A 268 -9.04 6.02 25.13
C PHE A 268 -7.76 5.30 24.70
N ASN A 269 -7.45 5.27 23.41
CA ASN A 269 -6.35 4.49 22.85
C ASN A 269 -4.98 5.14 23.08
N ARG A 270 -4.01 4.37 23.59
CA ARG A 270 -2.65 4.86 23.91
C ARG A 270 -1.85 5.32 22.68
N PHE A 271 -1.99 4.63 21.54
CA PHE A 271 -1.26 5.01 20.34
C PHE A 271 -1.84 6.27 19.71
N LEU A 272 -3.17 6.35 19.67
CA LEU A 272 -3.88 7.57 19.25
C LEU A 272 -3.51 8.76 20.15
N GLY A 273 -3.50 8.58 21.47
CA GLY A 273 -3.13 9.64 22.41
C GLY A 273 -1.71 10.18 22.18
N LYS A 274 -0.74 9.30 21.88
CA LYS A 274 0.62 9.73 21.52
C LYS A 274 0.67 10.52 20.21
N GLN A 275 -0.10 10.10 19.21
CA GLN A 275 -0.17 10.81 17.94
C GLN A 275 -0.81 12.18 18.12
N LEU A 276 -1.97 12.25 18.76
CA LEU A 276 -2.67 13.51 19.06
C LEU A 276 -1.78 14.49 19.84
N ALA A 277 -1.03 14.00 20.84
CA ALA A 277 -0.10 14.82 21.59
C ALA A 277 1.03 15.38 20.71
N SER A 278 1.52 14.60 19.74
CA SER A 278 2.52 15.05 18.76
C SER A 278 1.96 16.05 17.75
N ASP A 279 0.72 15.82 17.26
CA ASP A 279 0.08 16.65 16.23
C ASP A 279 -0.41 18.01 16.77
N LEU A 280 -0.59 18.10 18.09
CA LEU A 280 -1.03 19.30 18.82
C LEU A 280 0.07 19.87 19.71
N GLU A 281 1.33 19.45 19.52
CA GLU A 281 2.47 19.97 20.26
C GLU A 281 2.64 21.47 20.02
N GLY A 282 2.86 22.23 21.11
CA GLY A 282 3.05 23.68 21.04
C GLY A 282 1.77 24.52 21.20
N LEU A 283 0.61 23.92 21.45
CA LEU A 283 -0.61 24.65 21.83
C LEU A 283 -0.66 24.88 23.34
N ASP A 284 -0.27 26.08 23.77
CA ASP A 284 -0.32 26.46 25.19
C ASP A 284 -1.77 26.46 25.68
N GLY A 285 -2.00 25.89 26.86
CA GLY A 285 -3.33 25.78 27.48
C GLY A 285 -4.09 24.49 27.11
N LEU A 286 -3.57 23.65 26.19
CA LEU A 286 -4.15 22.35 25.85
C LEU A 286 -3.38 21.20 26.51
N SER A 287 -4.08 20.34 27.24
CA SER A 287 -3.54 19.06 27.72
C SER A 287 -4.08 17.90 26.87
N VAL A 288 -3.19 17.11 26.29
CA VAL A 288 -3.56 15.94 25.47
C VAL A 288 -3.08 14.67 26.17
N ARG A 289 -4.02 13.79 26.55
CA ARG A 289 -3.74 12.52 27.26
C ARG A 289 -4.74 11.42 26.88
N THR A 290 -4.38 10.18 27.20
CA THR A 290 -5.42 9.14 27.28
C THR A 290 -6.22 9.32 28.57
N PHE A 291 -7.50 8.91 28.55
CA PHE A 291 -8.36 9.01 29.74
C PHE A 291 -7.76 8.30 30.95
N HIS A 292 -7.20 7.10 30.76
CA HIS A 292 -6.50 6.40 31.84
C HIS A 292 -5.26 7.14 32.38
N GLN A 293 -4.49 7.83 31.53
CA GLN A 293 -3.38 8.66 32.00
C GLN A 293 -3.88 9.83 32.86
N GLU A 294 -5.01 10.39 32.46
CA GLU A 294 -5.62 11.47 33.25
C GLU A 294 -6.16 10.95 34.58
N LEU A 295 -6.81 9.80 34.63
CA LEU A 295 -7.24 9.16 35.88
C LEU A 295 -6.05 8.89 36.82
N ILE A 296 -4.92 8.37 36.30
CA ILE A 296 -3.70 8.13 37.10
C ILE A 296 -3.17 9.46 37.68
N ARG A 297 -3.17 10.53 36.90
CA ARG A 297 -2.74 11.88 37.33
C ARG A 297 -3.66 12.41 38.43
N LEU A 298 -4.97 12.31 38.21
CA LEU A 298 -5.98 12.79 39.18
C LEU A 298 -5.90 12.01 40.51
N ALA A 299 -5.79 10.69 40.41
CA ALA A 299 -5.64 9.83 41.60
C ALA A 299 -4.26 9.94 42.29
N ALA A 300 -3.36 10.78 41.75
CA ALA A 300 -1.99 10.99 42.26
C ALA A 300 -1.21 9.68 42.46
N LEU A 301 -1.42 8.69 41.56
CA LEU A 301 -0.75 7.39 41.65
C LEU A 301 0.67 7.44 41.09
N GLU A 302 1.64 7.13 41.95
CA GLU A 302 3.05 7.03 41.52
C GLU A 302 3.34 5.77 40.71
N ARG A 303 2.62 4.68 40.98
CA ARG A 303 2.79 3.38 40.29
C ARG A 303 1.45 2.66 40.13
N ILE A 304 1.30 2.04 38.96
CA ILE A 304 0.17 1.13 38.72
C ILE A 304 0.41 -0.17 39.51
N PRO A 305 -0.57 -0.71 40.23
CA PRO A 305 -0.45 -1.98 40.94
C PRO A 305 -0.06 -3.14 40.00
N GLU A 306 0.81 -4.03 40.46
CA GLU A 306 1.12 -5.25 39.72
C GLU A 306 -0.15 -6.12 39.59
N GLY A 307 -0.46 -6.56 38.35
CA GLY A 307 -1.67 -7.35 38.09
C GLY A 307 -2.97 -6.54 38.03
N ALA A 308 -2.90 -5.20 37.86
CA ALA A 308 -4.07 -4.35 37.70
C ALA A 308 -5.01 -4.87 36.60
N GLY A 309 -6.16 -5.44 37.01
CA GLY A 309 -7.19 -6.00 36.13
C GLY A 309 -8.29 -4.99 35.79
N SER A 310 -9.38 -5.45 35.17
CA SER A 310 -10.51 -4.61 34.77
C SER A 310 -11.17 -3.88 35.96
N LEU A 311 -11.23 -4.50 37.13
CA LEU A 311 -11.78 -3.89 38.35
C LEU A 311 -10.99 -2.63 38.74
N PHE A 312 -9.67 -2.68 38.69
CA PHE A 312 -8.83 -1.54 38.97
C PHE A 312 -9.11 -0.38 38.02
N TRP A 313 -9.13 -0.66 36.72
CA TRP A 313 -9.29 0.39 35.69
C TRP A 313 -10.69 0.98 35.66
N ASN A 314 -11.73 0.14 35.81
CA ASN A 314 -13.11 0.55 35.61
C ASN A 314 -13.83 1.02 36.89
N VAL A 315 -13.29 0.69 38.06
CA VAL A 315 -13.92 1.03 39.36
C VAL A 315 -12.96 1.75 40.30
N GLU A 316 -11.89 1.10 40.76
CA GLU A 316 -11.04 1.61 41.83
C GLU A 316 -10.32 2.93 41.45
N LEU A 317 -9.80 3.00 40.23
CA LEU A 317 -9.07 4.17 39.76
C LEU A 317 -9.99 5.39 39.53
N PRO A 318 -11.16 5.25 38.89
CA PRO A 318 -12.14 6.33 38.78
C PRO A 318 -12.63 6.83 40.14
N GLU A 319 -12.95 5.93 41.08
CA GLU A 319 -13.38 6.32 42.46
C GLU A 319 -12.33 7.17 43.16
N ARG A 320 -11.06 6.78 43.11
CA ARG A 320 -9.96 7.57 43.67
C ARG A 320 -9.80 8.94 42.99
N ALA A 321 -9.99 9.00 41.67
CA ALA A 321 -9.96 10.24 40.92
C ALA A 321 -11.10 11.18 41.37
N ILE A 322 -12.31 10.65 41.57
CA ILE A 322 -13.47 11.39 42.10
C ILE A 322 -13.17 11.95 43.51
N GLU A 323 -12.66 11.11 44.42
CA GLU A 323 -12.27 11.57 45.75
C GLU A 323 -11.31 12.77 45.71
N THR A 324 -10.25 12.64 44.88
CA THR A 324 -9.27 13.73 44.72
C THR A 324 -9.88 15.00 44.11
N LEU A 325 -10.75 14.85 43.08
CA LEU A 325 -11.42 15.99 42.44
C LEU A 325 -12.33 16.74 43.43
N VAL A 326 -13.06 16.00 44.25
CA VAL A 326 -13.91 16.59 45.31
C VAL A 326 -13.07 17.34 46.33
N GLU A 327 -11.92 16.81 46.75
CA GLU A 327 -11.02 17.45 47.71
C GLU A 327 -10.35 18.72 47.16
N ARG A 328 -9.92 18.70 45.87
CA ARG A 328 -9.20 19.82 45.24
C ARG A 328 -10.13 20.92 44.71
N GLY A 329 -11.38 20.61 44.49
CA GLY A 329 -12.39 21.55 44.02
C GLY A 329 -12.05 22.20 42.69
N SER A 330 -12.28 23.51 42.55
CA SER A 330 -12.16 24.24 41.29
C SER A 330 -10.76 24.33 40.68
N SER A 331 -9.72 23.91 41.39
CA SER A 331 -8.33 23.99 40.87
C SER A 331 -8.02 23.02 39.71
N GLU A 332 -8.84 22.04 39.52
CA GLU A 332 -8.68 21.03 38.43
C GLU A 332 -9.68 21.22 37.27
N LEU A 333 -10.52 22.27 37.33
CA LEU A 333 -11.54 22.49 36.29
C LEU A 333 -10.92 22.99 34.98
N SER A 334 -11.34 22.39 33.90
CA SER A 334 -11.05 22.81 32.52
C SER A 334 -12.21 23.65 31.96
N ASP A 335 -11.92 24.68 31.16
CA ASP A 335 -12.97 25.45 30.46
C ASP A 335 -13.71 24.61 29.43
N PHE A 336 -13.05 23.61 28.86
CA PHE A 336 -13.64 22.68 27.89
C PHE A 336 -12.99 21.29 27.94
N LEU A 337 -13.74 20.28 27.52
CA LEU A 337 -13.25 18.94 27.25
C LEU A 337 -13.57 18.54 25.82
N VAL A 338 -12.57 18.07 25.10
CA VAL A 338 -12.72 17.37 23.82
C VAL A 338 -12.46 15.88 24.08
N ILE A 339 -13.40 15.03 23.70
CA ILE A 339 -13.30 13.58 23.92
C ILE A 339 -13.43 12.85 22.60
N ASP A 340 -12.34 12.23 22.14
CA ASP A 340 -12.35 11.34 20.97
C ASP A 340 -12.58 9.90 21.39
N GLU A 341 -13.30 9.13 20.56
CA GLU A 341 -13.76 7.77 20.83
C GLU A 341 -14.59 7.67 22.13
N VAL A 342 -15.52 8.61 22.33
CA VAL A 342 -16.31 8.75 23.57
C VAL A 342 -17.10 7.49 23.93
N GLN A 343 -17.45 6.62 22.97
CA GLN A 343 -18.13 5.35 23.23
C GLN A 343 -17.31 4.40 24.13
N ASP A 344 -15.97 4.55 24.16
CA ASP A 344 -15.10 3.74 25.03
C ASP A 344 -15.01 4.33 26.47
N ILE A 345 -15.56 5.52 26.68
CA ILE A 345 -15.52 6.27 27.96
C ILE A 345 -16.93 6.42 28.54
N ALA A 346 -17.98 6.05 27.81
CA ALA A 346 -19.36 6.23 28.22
C ALA A 346 -19.80 5.18 29.27
N THR A 347 -19.29 5.27 30.49
CA THR A 347 -19.70 4.51 31.67
C THR A 347 -20.06 5.47 32.82
N ASP A 348 -20.89 5.06 33.78
CA ASP A 348 -21.34 5.92 34.85
C ASP A 348 -20.18 6.56 35.65
N LEU A 349 -19.23 5.76 36.15
CA LEU A 349 -18.09 6.27 36.91
C LEU A 349 -17.17 7.20 36.10
N TYR A 350 -16.98 6.89 34.80
CA TYR A 350 -16.17 7.77 33.98
C TYR A 350 -16.88 9.09 33.69
N LEU A 351 -18.20 9.09 33.52
CA LEU A 351 -18.99 10.30 33.37
C LEU A 351 -19.00 11.14 34.66
N ASP A 352 -18.98 10.50 35.85
CA ASP A 352 -18.85 11.21 37.13
C ASP A 352 -17.50 11.92 37.23
N VAL A 353 -16.42 11.31 36.79
CA VAL A 353 -15.11 11.97 36.70
C VAL A 353 -15.16 13.18 35.76
N LEU A 354 -15.73 13.01 34.55
CA LEU A 354 -15.84 14.09 33.55
C LEU A 354 -16.70 15.25 34.06
N ASP A 355 -17.77 14.96 34.80
CA ASP A 355 -18.62 15.97 35.42
C ASP A 355 -17.84 16.88 36.40
N LEU A 356 -16.89 16.32 37.13
CA LEU A 356 -16.03 17.02 38.07
C LEU A 356 -14.80 17.70 37.42
N MET A 357 -14.48 17.39 36.14
CA MET A 357 -13.32 17.92 35.43
C MET A 357 -13.60 19.19 34.63
N VAL A 358 -14.85 19.45 34.27
CA VAL A 358 -15.22 20.58 33.40
C VAL A 358 -16.01 21.64 34.18
N ALA A 359 -15.72 22.90 33.91
CA ALA A 359 -16.48 24.01 34.49
C ALA A 359 -17.95 23.96 34.03
N GLY A 360 -18.89 23.92 34.96
CA GLY A 360 -20.33 23.74 34.69
C GLY A 360 -20.78 22.26 34.60
N GLY A 361 -19.87 21.31 34.76
CA GLY A 361 -20.17 19.88 34.73
C GLY A 361 -20.71 19.40 33.40
N LEU A 362 -21.30 18.21 33.36
CA LEU A 362 -21.89 17.63 32.13
C LEU A 362 -23.15 18.39 31.66
N LYS A 363 -23.77 19.20 32.52
CA LYS A 363 -25.02 19.87 32.17
C LYS A 363 -24.82 21.22 31.48
N GLU A 364 -23.83 22.00 31.92
CA GLU A 364 -23.57 23.37 31.46
C GLU A 364 -22.16 23.55 30.91
N GLY A 365 -21.31 22.57 31.08
CA GLY A 365 -19.92 22.60 30.63
C GLY A 365 -19.76 22.53 29.12
N ARG A 366 -18.64 23.05 28.62
CA ARG A 366 -18.26 22.97 27.21
C ARG A 366 -17.70 21.58 26.87
N LEU A 367 -18.50 20.74 26.23
CA LEU A 367 -18.16 19.37 25.88
C LEU A 367 -18.26 19.12 24.36
N LEU A 368 -17.18 18.68 23.77
CA LEU A 368 -17.08 18.34 22.35
C LEU A 368 -16.74 16.85 22.24
N LEU A 369 -17.77 16.07 21.96
CA LEU A 369 -17.70 14.61 21.99
C LEU A 369 -17.68 14.04 20.57
N PHE A 370 -16.81 13.06 20.33
CA PHE A 370 -16.65 12.39 19.04
C PHE A 370 -16.71 10.88 19.25
N GLY A 371 -17.63 10.19 18.54
CA GLY A 371 -17.81 8.76 18.78
C GLY A 371 -18.50 7.99 17.66
N ASP A 372 -18.35 6.68 17.71
CA ASP A 372 -19.02 5.71 16.84
C ASP A 372 -19.77 4.70 17.72
N PHE A 373 -21.08 4.92 17.84
CA PHE A 373 -21.94 4.08 18.67
C PHE A 373 -22.62 2.95 17.89
N GLU A 374 -22.39 2.86 16.58
CA GLU A 374 -23.05 1.87 15.74
C GLU A 374 -22.26 0.56 15.67
N ARG A 375 -20.90 0.61 15.60
CA ARG A 375 -20.09 -0.61 15.43
C ARG A 375 -18.74 -0.62 16.15
N GLN A 376 -18.22 0.50 16.61
CA GLN A 376 -16.93 0.51 17.34
C GLN A 376 -17.06 0.31 18.85
N ALA A 377 -18.27 0.24 19.35
CA ALA A 377 -18.51 -0.09 20.74
C ALA A 377 -18.19 -1.57 20.98
N ILE A 378 -16.97 -1.82 21.39
CA ILE A 378 -16.50 -3.14 21.81
C ILE A 378 -17.15 -3.52 23.17
N PHE A 379 -17.68 -2.51 23.89
CA PHE A 379 -18.23 -2.63 25.23
C PHE A 379 -19.63 -1.98 25.33
N GLU A 380 -20.70 -2.56 24.79
CA GLU A 380 -22.09 -2.10 25.01
C GLU A 380 -22.50 -0.78 24.33
N GLY A 381 -22.45 -0.70 23.00
CA GLY A 381 -22.64 0.53 22.22
C GLY A 381 -23.98 1.27 22.33
N GLU A 382 -25.11 0.59 22.35
CA GLU A 382 -26.41 1.26 22.49
C GLU A 382 -26.62 1.83 23.89
N SER A 383 -26.18 1.11 24.93
CA SER A 383 -26.28 1.58 26.33
C SER A 383 -25.46 2.84 26.56
N GLY A 384 -24.27 2.96 25.99
CA GLY A 384 -23.41 4.14 26.14
C GLY A 384 -24.02 5.42 25.57
N ARG A 385 -24.72 5.34 24.41
CA ARG A 385 -25.40 6.49 23.79
C ARG A 385 -26.62 6.96 24.62
N GLU A 386 -27.38 6.02 25.14
CA GLU A 386 -28.51 6.32 26.02
C GLU A 386 -28.04 6.91 27.34
N LEU A 387 -26.95 6.39 27.90
CA LEU A 387 -26.34 6.93 29.10
C LEU A 387 -25.87 8.37 28.90
N LEU A 388 -25.18 8.70 27.82
CA LEU A 388 -24.80 10.07 27.50
C LEU A 388 -26.01 10.99 27.42
N ARG A 389 -27.09 10.57 26.77
CA ARG A 389 -28.33 11.35 26.68
C ARG A 389 -29.00 11.57 28.02
N SER A 390 -28.97 10.59 28.91
CA SER A 390 -29.55 10.72 30.25
C SER A 390 -28.74 11.67 31.17
N ARG A 391 -27.40 11.67 31.01
CA ARG A 391 -26.49 12.46 31.82
C ARG A 391 -26.28 13.89 31.29
N ILE A 392 -26.48 14.11 29.97
CA ILE A 392 -26.28 15.37 29.26
C ILE A 392 -27.60 15.81 28.61
N PRO A 393 -28.45 16.57 29.33
CA PRO A 393 -29.83 16.88 28.89
C PRO A 393 -29.92 17.66 27.56
N TYR A 394 -28.93 18.52 27.30
CA TYR A 394 -28.90 19.40 26.11
C TYR A 394 -27.89 18.94 25.05
N LEU A 395 -27.61 17.65 24.99
CA LEU A 395 -26.68 17.08 24.03
C LEU A 395 -27.17 17.24 22.57
N SER A 396 -26.54 18.11 21.83
CA SER A 396 -26.75 18.27 20.39
C SER A 396 -26.01 17.18 19.63
N ILE A 397 -26.69 16.45 18.74
CA ILE A 397 -26.08 15.34 18.00
C ILE A 397 -26.00 15.68 16.52
N HIS A 398 -24.76 15.75 16.01
CA HIS A 398 -24.47 15.90 14.60
C HIS A 398 -24.01 14.55 14.00
N LYS A 399 -24.73 14.09 12.96
CA LYS A 399 -24.38 12.84 12.29
C LYS A 399 -23.38 13.09 11.17
N LEU A 400 -22.28 12.41 11.21
CA LEU A 400 -21.28 12.35 10.14
C LEU A 400 -21.57 11.09 9.30
N ILE A 401 -21.97 11.28 8.05
CA ILE A 401 -22.43 10.18 7.17
C ILE A 401 -21.44 9.82 6.08
N GLN A 402 -20.46 10.67 5.82
CA GLN A 402 -19.54 10.54 4.71
C GLN A 402 -18.22 9.88 5.16
N ASN A 403 -17.78 8.86 4.42
CA ASN A 403 -16.46 8.26 4.63
C ASN A 403 -15.41 9.06 3.85
N CYS A 404 -14.47 9.63 4.56
CA CYS A 404 -13.41 10.49 4.03
C CYS A 404 -12.04 9.83 4.04
N ARG A 405 -11.91 8.69 4.70
CA ARG A 405 -10.66 7.95 4.90
C ARG A 405 -10.42 6.93 3.79
N ASN A 406 -11.33 6.01 3.65
CA ASN A 406 -11.16 4.84 2.80
C ASN A 406 -11.49 5.17 1.34
N LEU A 407 -10.82 4.51 0.41
CA LEU A 407 -11.30 4.44 -0.98
C LEU A 407 -12.65 3.72 -1.04
N PRO A 408 -13.54 4.06 -2.01
CA PRO A 408 -14.88 3.50 -2.08
C PRO A 408 -14.93 1.98 -2.05
N ARG A 409 -14.05 1.30 -2.80
CA ARG A 409 -14.00 -0.17 -2.86
C ARG A 409 -13.64 -0.81 -1.52
N ILE A 410 -12.76 -0.18 -0.73
CA ILE A 410 -12.49 -0.64 0.63
C ILE A 410 -13.73 -0.51 1.50
N GLY A 411 -14.44 0.62 1.43
CA GLY A 411 -15.66 0.83 2.19
C GLY A 411 -16.79 -0.14 1.81
N TYR A 412 -16.95 -0.45 0.52
CA TYR A 412 -17.92 -1.48 0.08
C TYR A 412 -17.54 -2.88 0.58
N GLN A 413 -16.24 -3.20 0.59
CA GLN A 413 -15.77 -4.47 1.15
C GLN A 413 -16.02 -4.56 2.66
N VAL A 414 -15.84 -3.45 3.38
CA VAL A 414 -16.18 -3.37 4.81
C VAL A 414 -17.67 -3.61 5.02
N ASN A 415 -18.55 -2.95 4.26
CA ASN A 415 -20.00 -3.18 4.34
C ASN A 415 -20.33 -4.67 4.18
N LEU A 416 -19.70 -5.33 3.18
CA LEU A 416 -19.95 -6.74 2.87
C LEU A 416 -19.47 -7.70 3.97
N LEU A 417 -18.27 -7.47 4.51
CA LEU A 417 -17.63 -8.42 5.43
C LEU A 417 -18.03 -8.23 6.89
N SER A 418 -18.44 -7.02 7.30
CA SER A 418 -18.78 -6.71 8.68
C SER A 418 -20.29 -6.49 8.92
N ASP A 419 -21.13 -6.74 7.93
CA ASP A 419 -22.57 -6.50 7.97
C ASP A 419 -22.95 -5.13 8.59
N LEU A 420 -22.26 -4.09 8.14
CA LEU A 420 -22.43 -2.73 8.66
C LEU A 420 -23.83 -2.18 8.29
N GLN A 421 -24.66 -1.91 9.30
CA GLN A 421 -26.00 -1.36 9.14
C GLN A 421 -26.17 -0.04 9.93
N PRO A 422 -26.45 1.10 9.29
CA PRO A 422 -26.40 1.33 7.84
C PRO A 422 -24.97 1.30 7.28
N GLY A 423 -24.80 0.70 6.11
CA GLY A 423 -23.48 0.67 5.45
C GLY A 423 -23.02 2.04 4.95
N TYR A 424 -21.75 2.14 4.60
CA TYR A 424 -21.22 3.34 3.94
C TYR A 424 -21.96 3.58 2.63
N GLN A 425 -22.50 4.78 2.47
CA GLN A 425 -23.25 5.19 1.27
C GLN A 425 -22.54 6.29 0.49
N GLN A 426 -21.75 7.11 1.17
CA GLN A 426 -21.09 8.26 0.59
C GLN A 426 -19.60 8.21 0.87
N PHE A 427 -18.81 8.42 -0.18
CA PHE A 427 -17.36 8.48 -0.10
C PHE A 427 -16.88 9.82 -0.65
N ARG A 428 -15.94 10.43 0.04
CA ARG A 428 -15.30 11.67 -0.40
C ARG A 428 -14.21 11.40 -1.44
N ARG A 429 -13.49 10.32 -1.27
CA ARG A 429 -12.38 9.95 -2.13
C ARG A 429 -12.89 9.35 -3.45
N GLN A 430 -12.18 9.67 -4.54
CA GLN A 430 -12.48 9.08 -5.85
C GLN A 430 -12.06 7.61 -5.88
N ASP A 431 -12.82 6.79 -6.60
CA ASP A 431 -12.50 5.39 -6.83
C ASP A 431 -11.26 5.27 -7.74
N ASP A 432 -10.27 4.50 -7.33
CA ASP A 432 -9.06 4.22 -8.10
C ASP A 432 -9.17 2.95 -8.95
N GLY A 433 -10.30 2.28 -8.92
CA GLY A 433 -10.57 1.07 -9.70
C GLY A 433 -9.92 -0.21 -9.17
N ILE A 434 -9.24 -0.17 -8.01
CA ILE A 434 -8.51 -1.33 -7.46
C ILE A 434 -9.28 -1.94 -6.29
N ASP A 435 -9.65 -3.20 -6.43
CA ASP A 435 -10.39 -3.92 -5.40
C ASP A 435 -9.47 -4.37 -4.24
N PRO A 436 -9.98 -4.39 -3.00
CA PRO A 436 -9.32 -5.06 -1.89
C PRO A 436 -9.11 -6.54 -2.19
N VAL A 437 -8.02 -7.09 -1.67
CA VAL A 437 -7.63 -8.48 -1.93
C VAL A 437 -8.01 -9.36 -0.74
N LEU A 438 -8.84 -10.37 -0.98
CA LEU A 438 -9.10 -11.43 -0.02
C LEU A 438 -8.30 -12.68 -0.41
N ARG A 439 -7.46 -13.18 0.49
CA ARG A 439 -6.70 -14.42 0.31
C ARG A 439 -7.12 -15.44 1.35
N GLN A 440 -7.47 -16.62 0.88
CA GLN A 440 -7.86 -17.73 1.75
C GLN A 440 -6.63 -18.52 2.19
N TYR A 441 -6.66 -18.99 3.45
CA TYR A 441 -5.73 -19.99 3.94
C TYR A 441 -6.50 -21.17 4.56
N HIS A 442 -5.89 -22.35 4.53
CA HIS A 442 -6.46 -23.57 5.12
C HIS A 442 -5.77 -23.96 6.42
N ALA A 443 -4.46 -23.79 6.47
CA ALA A 443 -3.68 -24.05 7.66
C ALA A 443 -3.00 -22.76 8.12
N TRP A 444 -2.88 -22.59 9.43
CA TRP A 444 -2.26 -21.38 10.01
C TRP A 444 -0.84 -21.12 9.48
N GLN A 445 -0.09 -22.20 9.20
CA GLN A 445 1.28 -22.12 8.66
C GLN A 445 1.35 -21.45 7.28
N ASP A 446 0.29 -21.56 6.48
CA ASP A 446 0.22 -20.99 5.13
C ASP A 446 0.24 -19.47 5.15
N GLN A 447 -0.19 -18.86 6.26
CA GLN A 447 -0.30 -17.41 6.37
C GLN A 447 1.04 -16.67 6.26
N SER A 448 2.16 -17.26 6.73
CA SER A 448 3.47 -16.61 6.65
C SER A 448 3.90 -16.38 5.19
N GLU A 449 3.65 -17.36 4.31
CA GLU A 449 3.94 -17.23 2.88
C GLU A 449 3.01 -16.23 2.21
N LEU A 450 1.71 -16.28 2.52
CA LEU A 450 0.73 -15.32 2.03
C LEU A 450 1.04 -13.89 2.49
N LEU A 451 1.47 -13.71 3.73
CA LEU A 451 1.88 -12.42 4.28
C LEU A 451 3.13 -11.88 3.58
N SER A 452 4.14 -12.73 3.37
CA SER A 452 5.35 -12.38 2.63
C SER A 452 5.01 -11.94 1.20
N SER A 453 4.17 -12.71 0.50
CA SER A 453 3.68 -12.38 -0.84
C SER A 453 2.88 -11.07 -0.87
N ALA A 454 2.01 -10.83 0.12
CA ALA A 454 1.22 -9.61 0.23
C ALA A 454 2.10 -8.37 0.39
N ILE A 455 3.07 -8.40 1.32
CA ILE A 455 3.97 -7.27 1.55
C ILE A 455 4.88 -7.01 0.34
N ARG A 456 5.38 -8.07 -0.34
CA ARG A 456 6.15 -7.93 -1.57
C ARG A 456 5.31 -7.34 -2.70
N GLY A 457 4.05 -7.76 -2.83
CA GLY A 457 3.08 -7.18 -3.77
C GLY A 457 2.90 -5.68 -3.55
N LEU A 458 2.61 -5.26 -2.32
CA LEU A 458 2.45 -3.85 -1.97
C LEU A 458 3.74 -3.04 -2.22
N LYS A 459 4.90 -3.61 -1.91
CA LYS A 459 6.18 -2.97 -2.24
C LYS A 459 6.36 -2.79 -3.75
N ASN A 460 5.98 -3.78 -4.55
CA ASN A 460 6.02 -3.70 -6.02
C ASN A 460 5.02 -2.70 -6.57
N GLU A 461 3.90 -2.48 -5.89
CA GLU A 461 2.95 -1.40 -6.18
C GLU A 461 3.47 0.00 -5.79
N GLY A 462 4.68 0.09 -5.19
CA GLY A 462 5.34 1.36 -4.84
C GLY A 462 5.14 1.83 -3.41
N TYR A 463 4.52 1.04 -2.52
CA TYR A 463 4.43 1.39 -1.09
C TYR A 463 5.78 1.24 -0.41
N ASP A 464 6.17 2.27 0.36
CA ASP A 464 7.29 2.14 1.30
C ASP A 464 6.88 1.17 2.42
N LEU A 465 7.84 0.39 2.93
CA LEU A 465 7.55 -0.55 4.03
C LEU A 465 6.97 0.15 5.27
N ARG A 466 7.30 1.43 5.49
CA ARG A 466 6.73 2.26 6.57
C ARG A 466 5.23 2.53 6.41
N GLU A 467 4.72 2.51 5.19
CA GLU A 467 3.32 2.76 4.85
C GLU A 467 2.45 1.51 4.99
N ILE A 468 3.09 0.35 5.20
CA ILE A 468 2.42 -0.94 5.35
C ILE A 468 2.30 -1.28 6.84
N VAL A 469 1.11 -1.69 7.25
CA VAL A 469 0.85 -2.17 8.61
C VAL A 469 0.20 -3.54 8.54
N VAL A 470 0.66 -4.45 9.40
CA VAL A 470 0.04 -5.78 9.59
C VAL A 470 -0.79 -5.75 10.86
N LEU A 471 -2.08 -6.08 10.74
CA LEU A 471 -3.02 -6.12 11.86
C LEU A 471 -3.50 -7.55 12.10
N SER A 472 -3.66 -7.91 13.37
CA SER A 472 -4.15 -9.22 13.78
C SER A 472 -5.10 -9.08 14.98
N PRO A 473 -6.12 -9.94 15.14
CA PRO A 473 -6.86 -10.08 16.41
C PRO A 473 -5.94 -10.53 17.54
N LEU A 474 -4.92 -11.31 17.21
CA LEU A 474 -4.00 -11.93 18.16
C LEU A 474 -2.79 -11.04 18.44
N ARG A 475 -2.24 -11.11 19.64
CA ARG A 475 -1.04 -10.36 20.04
C ARG A 475 0.23 -11.19 19.77
N ASP A 476 0.61 -12.00 20.74
CA ASP A 476 1.89 -12.73 20.71
C ASP A 476 1.82 -14.01 19.85
N ALA A 477 0.60 -14.53 19.66
CA ALA A 477 0.31 -15.67 18.79
C ALA A 477 -0.02 -15.28 17.34
N SER A 478 0.10 -14.00 16.96
CA SER A 478 -0.19 -13.56 15.59
C SER A 478 0.82 -14.11 14.59
N THR A 479 0.39 -14.28 13.34
CA THR A 479 1.28 -14.68 12.23
C THR A 479 2.49 -13.77 12.12
N ALA A 480 2.32 -12.47 12.33
CA ALA A 480 3.42 -11.50 12.28
C ALA A 480 4.44 -11.67 13.41
N ALA A 481 3.98 -12.05 14.63
CA ALA A 481 4.86 -12.27 15.78
C ALA A 481 5.57 -13.64 15.72
N MET A 482 4.88 -14.67 15.20
CA MET A 482 5.32 -16.06 15.22
C MET A 482 6.04 -16.52 13.95
N THR A 483 6.09 -15.68 12.91
CA THR A 483 6.66 -16.07 11.61
C THR A 483 8.10 -16.54 11.73
N CYS A 484 8.42 -17.64 11.03
CA CYS A 484 9.77 -18.16 10.87
C CYS A 484 10.45 -17.71 9.56
N ASP A 485 9.74 -17.01 8.68
CA ASP A 485 10.29 -16.48 7.44
C ASP A 485 11.43 -15.47 7.74
N PRO A 486 12.66 -15.69 7.26
CA PRO A 486 13.80 -14.86 7.60
C PRO A 486 13.62 -13.39 7.17
N TRP A 487 13.00 -13.16 6.00
CA TRP A 487 12.77 -11.81 5.50
C TRP A 487 11.69 -11.08 6.32
N LEU A 488 10.57 -11.73 6.63
CA LEU A 488 9.55 -11.16 7.49
C LEU A 488 10.09 -10.81 8.87
N ARG A 489 10.89 -11.69 9.49
CA ARG A 489 11.53 -11.43 10.81
C ARG A 489 12.44 -10.20 10.77
N GLN A 490 13.10 -9.95 9.66
CA GLN A 490 13.95 -8.78 9.50
C GLN A 490 13.13 -7.49 9.46
N ILE A 491 12.04 -7.46 8.68
CA ILE A 491 11.27 -6.24 8.42
C ILE A 491 10.16 -5.98 9.41
N LEU A 492 9.50 -7.02 9.97
CA LEU A 492 8.37 -6.88 10.89
C LEU A 492 8.84 -6.41 12.28
N LYS A 493 8.24 -5.34 12.78
CA LYS A 493 8.49 -4.80 14.12
C LYS A 493 7.17 -4.49 14.82
N PRO A 494 7.04 -4.80 16.12
CA PRO A 494 5.84 -4.44 16.88
C PRO A 494 5.67 -2.90 16.90
N ALA A 495 4.43 -2.45 16.75
CA ALA A 495 4.11 -1.04 16.87
C ALA A 495 4.29 -0.57 18.31
N ASP A 496 5.04 0.50 18.51
CA ASP A 496 5.33 1.11 19.82
C ASP A 496 4.72 2.51 20.00
N GLY A 497 3.89 2.93 19.05
CA GLY A 497 3.29 4.27 18.98
C GLY A 497 4.22 5.34 18.42
N ARG A 498 5.40 4.97 17.93
CA ARG A 498 6.29 5.82 17.12
C ARG A 498 6.10 5.48 15.65
N GLY A 499 6.46 6.40 14.76
CA GLY A 499 6.46 6.16 13.32
C GLY A 499 7.38 4.98 12.94
N ALA A 500 7.05 4.27 11.86
CA ALA A 500 7.91 3.21 11.34
C ALA A 500 9.26 3.78 10.85
N ARG A 501 10.34 3.05 11.12
CA ARG A 501 11.67 3.39 10.57
C ARG A 501 11.78 2.91 9.12
N PRO A 502 12.66 3.51 8.31
CA PRO A 502 12.92 3.03 6.97
C PRO A 502 13.23 1.53 6.95
N GLY A 503 12.66 0.81 5.99
CA GLY A 503 12.85 -0.64 5.85
C GLY A 503 12.09 -1.52 6.84
N GLN A 504 11.16 -0.97 7.62
CA GLN A 504 10.38 -1.72 8.62
C GLN A 504 8.88 -1.63 8.34
N VAL A 505 8.19 -2.75 8.52
CA VAL A 505 6.73 -2.87 8.55
C VAL A 505 6.29 -3.01 10.01
N ARG A 506 5.33 -2.20 10.43
CA ARG A 506 4.76 -2.32 11.79
C ARG A 506 3.71 -3.41 11.83
N TYR A 507 3.67 -4.16 12.92
CA TYR A 507 2.53 -5.02 13.21
C TYR A 507 1.92 -4.71 14.58
N SER A 508 0.62 -4.90 14.71
CA SER A 508 -0.13 -4.58 15.93
C SER A 508 -1.39 -5.45 16.04
N THR A 509 -1.99 -5.46 17.23
CA THR A 509 -3.37 -5.92 17.33
C THR A 509 -4.33 -4.89 16.74
N ILE A 510 -5.46 -5.37 16.20
CA ILE A 510 -6.54 -4.50 15.70
C ILE A 510 -6.99 -3.52 16.80
N HIS A 511 -7.14 -4.00 18.03
CA HIS A 511 -7.52 -3.16 19.18
C HIS A 511 -6.51 -2.05 19.48
N ALA A 512 -5.21 -2.36 19.51
CA ALA A 512 -4.18 -1.36 19.79
C ALA A 512 -4.04 -0.33 18.67
N PHE A 513 -4.43 -0.68 17.44
CA PHE A 513 -4.39 0.19 16.26
C PHE A 513 -5.72 0.94 16.02
N LYS A 514 -6.72 0.80 16.91
CA LYS A 514 -7.97 1.56 16.84
C LYS A 514 -7.69 3.07 16.86
N GLY A 515 -8.39 3.84 16.03
CA GLY A 515 -8.19 5.28 15.87
C GLY A 515 -7.08 5.67 14.88
N LEU A 516 -6.13 4.78 14.60
CA LEU A 516 -5.04 5.01 13.64
C LEU A 516 -5.42 4.57 12.23
N GLU A 517 -4.55 4.89 11.27
CA GLU A 517 -4.71 4.52 9.86
C GLU A 517 -3.35 4.26 9.19
N ALA A 518 -3.37 3.58 8.07
CA ALA A 518 -2.19 3.35 7.24
C ALA A 518 -2.56 3.30 5.75
N PRO A 519 -1.66 3.75 4.85
CA PRO A 519 -1.87 3.64 3.40
C PRO A 519 -2.19 2.23 2.93
N ALA A 520 -1.46 1.25 3.42
CA ALA A 520 -1.69 -0.16 3.10
C ALA A 520 -1.79 -1.01 4.38
N VAL A 521 -2.83 -1.82 4.47
CA VAL A 521 -3.05 -2.70 5.61
C VAL A 521 -3.17 -4.15 5.14
N VAL A 522 -2.45 -5.02 5.82
CA VAL A 522 -2.60 -6.47 5.70
C VAL A 522 -3.21 -6.99 7.01
N VAL A 523 -4.42 -7.56 6.95
CA VAL A 523 -5.07 -8.15 8.12
C VAL A 523 -4.84 -9.65 8.09
N THR A 524 -4.34 -10.22 9.19
CA THR A 524 -4.01 -11.64 9.33
C THR A 524 -4.83 -12.30 10.44
N ASP A 525 -4.79 -13.61 10.52
CA ASP A 525 -5.37 -14.40 11.62
C ASP A 525 -6.88 -14.23 11.76
N LEU A 526 -7.58 -14.00 10.64
CA LEU A 526 -9.03 -13.89 10.63
C LEU A 526 -9.66 -15.29 10.63
N ASP A 527 -9.96 -15.77 11.84
CA ASP A 527 -10.60 -17.05 12.12
C ASP A 527 -11.70 -16.85 13.18
N VAL A 528 -12.94 -17.24 12.85
CA VAL A 528 -14.11 -17.15 13.75
C VAL A 528 -13.89 -17.91 15.06
N SER A 529 -13.16 -19.01 15.04
CA SER A 529 -12.91 -19.80 16.26
C SER A 529 -12.06 -19.08 17.30
N SER A 530 -11.23 -18.12 16.86
CA SER A 530 -10.33 -17.35 17.73
C SER A 530 -10.96 -16.07 18.33
N THR A 531 -12.17 -15.65 17.85
CA THR A 531 -12.71 -14.31 18.16
C THR A 531 -14.24 -14.26 18.27
N ALA A 532 -14.90 -15.35 18.69
CA ALA A 532 -16.34 -15.61 18.51
C ALA A 532 -17.34 -14.55 19.03
N GLU A 533 -17.00 -13.71 20.01
CA GLU A 533 -18.00 -12.81 20.62
C GLU A 533 -18.11 -11.42 19.96
N ASN A 534 -17.15 -10.97 19.14
CA ASN A 534 -17.20 -9.64 18.48
C ASN A 534 -16.48 -9.61 17.13
N PHE A 535 -16.57 -10.71 16.37
CA PHE A 535 -15.82 -10.85 15.11
C PHE A 535 -16.16 -9.77 14.07
N GLU A 536 -17.43 -9.43 13.90
CA GLU A 536 -17.88 -8.39 12.96
C GLU A 536 -17.34 -6.99 13.32
N SER A 537 -17.42 -6.64 14.60
CA SER A 537 -16.85 -5.37 15.09
C SER A 537 -15.33 -5.32 14.91
N LEU A 538 -14.67 -6.44 15.09
CA LEU A 538 -13.23 -6.56 14.91
C LEU A 538 -12.83 -6.47 13.45
N LEU A 539 -13.57 -7.11 12.54
CA LEU A 539 -13.43 -6.95 11.09
C LEU A 539 -13.62 -5.49 10.70
N TYR A 540 -14.72 -4.88 11.15
CA TYR A 540 -15.01 -3.47 10.88
C TYR A 540 -13.84 -2.57 11.30
N VAL A 541 -13.36 -2.70 12.53
CA VAL A 541 -12.25 -1.90 13.04
C VAL A 541 -10.98 -2.15 12.23
N GLY A 542 -10.61 -3.40 11.97
CA GLY A 542 -9.38 -3.76 11.27
C GLY A 542 -9.35 -3.33 9.81
N LEU A 543 -10.42 -3.62 9.07
CA LEU A 543 -10.52 -3.33 7.64
C LEU A 543 -10.59 -1.82 7.36
N THR A 544 -11.25 -1.04 8.24
CA THR A 544 -11.34 0.43 8.08
C THR A 544 -10.04 1.17 8.34
N ARG A 545 -8.97 0.50 8.77
CA ARG A 545 -7.65 1.14 8.98
C ARG A 545 -6.92 1.43 7.68
N ALA A 546 -7.24 0.73 6.59
CA ALA A 546 -6.62 0.91 5.29
C ALA A 546 -7.17 2.16 4.60
N THR A 547 -6.29 3.08 4.19
CA THR A 547 -6.74 4.24 3.40
C THR A 547 -6.74 3.96 1.91
N ASP A 548 -5.74 3.25 1.38
CA ASP A 548 -5.54 3.07 -0.06
C ASP A 548 -5.54 1.61 -0.50
N ARG A 549 -4.95 0.69 0.29
CA ARG A 549 -4.88 -0.74 -0.04
C ARG A 549 -5.19 -1.61 1.15
N LEU A 550 -6.03 -2.62 0.90
CA LEU A 550 -6.43 -3.59 1.89
C LEU A 550 -6.21 -5.01 1.37
N ILE A 551 -5.49 -5.81 2.13
CA ILE A 551 -5.34 -7.24 1.91
C ILE A 551 -5.79 -7.95 3.20
N ALA A 552 -6.72 -8.89 3.09
CA ALA A 552 -7.17 -9.68 4.24
C ALA A 552 -6.86 -11.18 4.00
N LEU A 553 -6.19 -11.79 4.97
CA LEU A 553 -5.94 -13.23 5.02
C LEU A 553 -7.02 -13.86 5.91
N VAL A 554 -7.90 -14.65 5.31
CA VAL A 554 -9.09 -15.18 5.97
C VAL A 554 -9.07 -16.71 5.92
N GLU A 555 -9.37 -17.35 7.03
CA GLU A 555 -9.53 -18.80 7.06
C GLU A 555 -10.71 -19.22 6.17
N SER A 556 -10.55 -20.33 5.43
CA SER A 556 -11.50 -20.72 4.39
C SER A 556 -12.91 -20.98 4.88
N ARG A 557 -13.09 -21.58 6.07
CA ARG A 557 -14.42 -21.82 6.68
C ARG A 557 -15.04 -20.51 7.13
N THR A 558 -14.23 -19.65 7.72
CA THR A 558 -14.63 -18.31 8.16
C THR A 558 -15.16 -17.48 7.00
N LEU A 559 -14.44 -17.47 5.87
CA LEU A 559 -14.90 -16.76 4.68
C LEU A 559 -16.20 -17.34 4.12
N HIS A 560 -16.34 -18.65 4.11
CA HIS A 560 -17.58 -19.31 3.69
C HIS A 560 -18.77 -18.93 4.59
N ASN A 561 -18.57 -18.86 5.91
CA ASN A 561 -19.59 -18.46 6.86
C ASN A 561 -20.03 -17.00 6.67
N ILE A 562 -19.07 -16.09 6.44
CA ILE A 562 -19.37 -14.68 6.18
C ILE A 562 -20.17 -14.51 4.89
N LEU A 563 -19.76 -15.18 3.80
CA LEU A 563 -20.43 -15.06 2.50
C LEU A 563 -21.70 -15.90 2.39
N GLY A 564 -21.79 -17.01 3.11
CA GLY A 564 -22.96 -17.93 3.11
C GLY A 564 -24.11 -17.46 4.00
N GLY A 565 -23.87 -16.58 4.97
CA GLY A 565 -24.90 -15.95 5.79
C GLY A 565 -25.67 -14.82 5.08
N THR A 566 -25.28 -14.44 3.87
CA THR A 566 -25.92 -13.42 3.03
C THR A 566 -26.86 -13.99 1.96
N ALA A 567 -27.24 -15.29 2.02
CA ALA A 567 -28.18 -15.94 1.09
C ALA A 567 -29.58 -16.08 1.68
#